data_c1eb370429496b8d6256188033c135bc
#
_entry.id   c1eb370429496b8d6256188033c135bc
#
_cell.length_a   1.000
_cell.length_b   1.000
_cell.length_c   1.000
_cell.angle_alpha   90.00
_cell.angle_beta   90.00
_cell.angle_gamma   90.00
#
_symmetry.space_group_name_H-M   'P 1'
#
loop_
_entity.id
_entity.type
_entity.pdbx_description
1 polymer ?
#
loop_
_entity_poly.entity_id
_entity_poly.type
_entity_poly.pdbx_seq_one_letter_code
_entity_poly.pdbx_strand_id
1 'polypeptide(L)'
;MKLQSRVMRFAGVGLVLCIVGSSVPIHDAMAQGNDPNAFNRLMAPKSSRNPPPAEDGIHDPGSPGTASLQPPRLAFDALPKTNSGNYVDWNKSLQDTKIAPRYDRLDPDAQPVIMDLNIVREVKGSMPNVVYPHKQHTEWLDCSNCHPAIFIPQKGANQISMAEILLGRKCGVCHGKVAFPVAECRRCHSQPKTPAATAQ
;
A
#
# COMPACT_ATOMS: atom_id res chain seq x y z
N MET A 1 -54.70 -16.72 -73.90
CA MET A 1 -53.99 -17.43 -72.84
C MET A 1 -54.27 -16.79 -71.53
N LYS A 2 -55.10 -17.44 -70.73
CA LYS A 2 -55.54 -16.92 -69.42
C LYS A 2 -54.72 -17.58 -68.32
N LEU A 3 -53.97 -16.80 -67.57
CA LEU A 3 -53.24 -17.25 -66.40
C LEU A 3 -54.10 -17.05 -65.17
N GLN A 4 -54.47 -18.15 -64.51
CA GLN A 4 -55.25 -18.13 -63.27
C GLN A 4 -54.29 -17.99 -62.05
N SER A 5 -54.45 -16.96 -61.27
CA SER A 5 -53.74 -16.81 -59.98
C SER A 5 -54.46 -17.60 -58.90
N ARG A 6 -53.79 -18.54 -58.30
CA ARG A 6 -54.23 -19.25 -57.07
C ARG A 6 -53.87 -18.42 -55.85
N VAL A 7 -54.88 -17.96 -55.12
CA VAL A 7 -54.72 -17.36 -53.81
C VAL A 7 -54.60 -18.45 -52.76
N MET A 8 -53.50 -18.49 -52.11
CA MET A 8 -53.23 -19.42 -51.01
C MET A 8 -53.59 -18.72 -49.68
N ARG A 9 -54.60 -19.21 -48.99
CA ARG A 9 -55.02 -18.76 -47.66
C ARG A 9 -54.15 -19.44 -46.62
N PHE A 10 -53.31 -18.69 -45.90
CA PHE A 10 -52.64 -19.17 -44.72
C PHE A 10 -53.51 -18.93 -43.49
N ALA A 11 -53.89 -20.02 -42.80
CA ALA A 11 -54.52 -20.00 -41.51
C ALA A 11 -53.49 -19.62 -40.45
N GLY A 12 -53.70 -18.50 -39.76
CA GLY A 12 -52.85 -18.06 -38.68
C GLY A 12 -53.09 -18.90 -37.41
N VAL A 13 -52.10 -19.63 -36.99
CA VAL A 13 -52.01 -20.24 -35.66
C VAL A 13 -51.42 -19.19 -34.74
N GLY A 14 -52.23 -18.62 -33.85
CA GLY A 14 -51.78 -17.69 -32.84
C GLY A 14 -50.99 -18.43 -31.74
N LEU A 15 -49.70 -18.19 -31.71
CA LEU A 15 -48.84 -18.62 -30.59
C LEU A 15 -48.95 -17.61 -29.46
N VAL A 16 -49.70 -17.93 -28.42
CA VAL A 16 -49.72 -17.14 -27.17
C VAL A 16 -48.44 -17.44 -26.38
N LEU A 17 -47.49 -16.51 -26.42
CA LEU A 17 -46.27 -16.59 -25.65
C LEU A 17 -46.57 -16.11 -24.21
N CYS A 18 -46.79 -17.03 -23.26
CA CYS A 18 -46.82 -16.70 -21.85
C CYS A 18 -45.40 -16.32 -21.39
N ILE A 19 -45.13 -15.05 -21.27
CA ILE A 19 -43.91 -14.55 -20.60
C ILE A 19 -44.11 -14.72 -19.10
N VAL A 20 -43.61 -15.81 -18.58
CA VAL A 20 -43.46 -15.99 -17.12
C VAL A 20 -42.31 -15.08 -16.71
N GLY A 21 -42.66 -13.93 -16.16
CA GLY A 21 -41.75 -12.98 -15.56
C GLY A 21 -41.08 -13.61 -14.34
N SER A 22 -39.91 -14.22 -14.54
CA SER A 22 -39.02 -14.56 -13.43
C SER A 22 -38.47 -13.27 -12.84
N SER A 23 -39.10 -12.77 -11.77
CA SER A 23 -38.53 -11.74 -10.93
C SER A 23 -37.31 -12.32 -10.24
N VAL A 24 -36.13 -12.11 -10.81
CA VAL A 24 -34.85 -12.35 -10.12
C VAL A 24 -34.79 -11.30 -9.00
N PRO A 25 -34.73 -11.69 -7.73
CA PRO A 25 -34.55 -10.72 -6.67
C PRO A 25 -33.19 -10.05 -6.91
N ILE A 26 -33.21 -8.76 -7.18
CA ILE A 26 -32.03 -7.92 -7.12
C ILE A 26 -31.65 -7.90 -5.65
N HIS A 27 -30.68 -8.75 -5.28
CA HIS A 27 -30.05 -8.64 -3.98
C HIS A 27 -29.32 -7.30 -4.01
N ASP A 28 -29.85 -6.34 -3.27
CA ASP A 28 -29.12 -5.10 -2.98
C ASP A 28 -27.74 -5.49 -2.46
N ALA A 29 -26.74 -5.26 -3.30
CA ALA A 29 -25.36 -5.34 -2.89
C ALA A 29 -25.13 -4.19 -1.92
N MET A 30 -25.55 -4.34 -0.67
CA MET A 30 -25.15 -3.46 0.41
C MET A 30 -23.63 -3.41 0.38
N ALA A 31 -23.09 -2.27 0.02
CA ALA A 31 -21.69 -1.96 0.21
C ALA A 31 -21.42 -2.05 1.71
N GLN A 32 -21.01 -3.23 2.16
CA GLN A 32 -20.64 -3.47 3.54
C GLN A 32 -19.45 -2.58 3.84
N GLY A 33 -19.67 -1.71 4.85
CA GLY A 33 -18.89 -0.57 5.19
C GLY A 33 -17.38 -0.76 5.28
N ASN A 34 -16.67 0.31 4.97
CA ASN A 34 -15.29 0.68 5.35
C ASN A 34 -14.25 -0.43 5.52
N ASP A 35 -14.43 -1.60 4.90
CA ASP A 35 -13.34 -2.56 4.78
C ASP A 35 -12.35 -2.03 3.75
N PRO A 36 -11.09 -1.74 4.14
CA PRO A 36 -10.06 -1.27 3.20
C PRO A 36 -9.81 -2.26 2.05
N ASN A 37 -10.36 -3.47 2.13
CA ASN A 37 -10.29 -4.49 1.09
C ASN A 37 -11.61 -4.66 0.30
N ALA A 38 -12.56 -3.74 0.38
CA ALA A 38 -13.83 -3.82 -0.35
C ALA A 38 -13.66 -4.00 -1.87
N PHE A 39 -12.54 -3.54 -2.43
CA PHE A 39 -12.17 -3.75 -3.83
C PHE A 39 -11.70 -5.19 -4.13
N ASN A 40 -11.30 -5.96 -3.13
CA ASN A 40 -10.78 -7.32 -3.28
C ASN A 40 -11.86 -8.38 -3.06
N ARG A 41 -13.01 -8.24 -3.75
CA ARG A 41 -14.14 -9.21 -3.65
C ARG A 41 -13.77 -10.64 -4.00
N LEU A 42 -12.68 -10.83 -4.75
CA LEU A 42 -12.18 -12.15 -5.14
C LEU A 42 -11.21 -12.76 -4.11
N MET A 43 -10.78 -12.00 -3.12
CA MET A 43 -9.91 -12.53 -2.07
C MET A 43 -10.73 -13.23 -0.99
N ALA A 44 -10.21 -14.34 -0.52
CA ALA A 44 -10.76 -15.05 0.62
C ALA A 44 -10.88 -14.14 1.86
N PRO A 45 -11.87 -14.36 2.76
CA PRO A 45 -12.01 -13.61 4.00
C PRO A 45 -10.70 -13.56 4.79
N LYS A 46 -10.50 -12.49 5.60
CA LYS A 46 -9.27 -12.32 6.41
C LYS A 46 -8.95 -13.56 7.28
N SER A 47 -9.97 -14.19 7.82
CA SER A 47 -9.85 -15.41 8.66
C SER A 47 -9.30 -16.61 7.90
N SER A 48 -9.49 -16.67 6.58
CA SER A 48 -9.07 -17.80 5.75
C SER A 48 -7.85 -17.50 4.88
N ARG A 49 -7.35 -16.24 4.88
CA ARG A 49 -6.21 -15.85 4.04
C ARG A 49 -4.86 -16.31 4.54
N ASN A 50 -4.74 -16.45 5.84
CA ASN A 50 -3.48 -16.86 6.49
C ASN A 50 -3.79 -17.96 7.52
N PRO A 51 -4.17 -19.18 7.08
CA PRO A 51 -4.30 -20.31 7.98
C PRO A 51 -2.94 -20.60 8.63
N PRO A 52 -2.93 -21.32 9.77
CA PRO A 52 -1.68 -21.82 10.34
C PRO A 52 -0.87 -22.61 9.31
N PRO A 53 0.47 -22.63 9.40
CA PRO A 53 1.30 -23.34 8.42
C PRO A 53 0.92 -24.81 8.21
N ALA A 54 0.44 -25.50 9.24
CA ALA A 54 -0.03 -26.89 9.12
C ALA A 54 -1.36 -27.04 8.34
N GLU A 55 -2.08 -25.94 8.10
CA GLU A 55 -3.41 -25.94 7.44
C GLU A 55 -3.42 -25.15 6.12
N ASP A 56 -2.29 -24.59 5.72
CA ASP A 56 -2.22 -23.68 4.56
C ASP A 56 -2.16 -24.40 3.20
N GLY A 57 -1.99 -25.71 3.20
CA GLY A 57 -1.85 -26.51 1.99
C GLY A 57 -0.51 -26.36 1.28
N ILE A 58 0.45 -25.64 1.87
CA ILE A 58 1.78 -25.37 1.33
C ILE A 58 2.83 -26.14 2.11
N HIS A 59 2.76 -26.08 3.45
CA HIS A 59 3.69 -26.73 4.34
C HIS A 59 3.26 -28.18 4.66
N ASP A 60 4.23 -29.05 4.88
CA ASP A 60 3.97 -30.41 5.34
C ASP A 60 3.49 -30.38 6.81
N PRO A 61 2.23 -30.76 7.09
CA PRO A 61 1.68 -30.74 8.45
C PRO A 61 2.37 -31.74 9.40
N GLY A 62 2.99 -32.77 8.86
CA GLY A 62 3.72 -33.78 9.64
C GLY A 62 5.15 -33.41 9.98
N SER A 63 5.68 -32.33 9.41
CA SER A 63 7.05 -31.90 9.68
C SER A 63 7.19 -31.20 11.03
N PRO A 64 8.14 -31.58 11.89
CA PRO A 64 8.43 -30.85 13.13
C PRO A 64 8.77 -29.37 12.92
N GLY A 65 9.38 -29.04 11.77
CA GLY A 65 9.69 -27.67 11.39
C GLY A 65 8.44 -26.81 11.18
N THR A 66 7.37 -27.40 10.66
CA THR A 66 6.10 -26.69 10.44
C THR A 66 5.46 -26.21 11.75
N ALA A 67 5.54 -27.03 12.80
CA ALA A 67 5.01 -26.67 14.12
C ALA A 67 5.78 -25.49 14.77
N SER A 68 7.03 -25.27 14.38
CA SER A 68 7.85 -24.16 14.90
C SER A 68 7.72 -22.85 14.08
N LEU A 69 7.04 -22.90 12.93
CA LEU A 69 6.82 -21.70 12.11
C LEU A 69 5.82 -20.76 12.79
N GLN A 70 6.19 -19.49 12.82
CA GLN A 70 5.34 -18.42 13.34
C GLN A 70 4.85 -17.55 12.19
N PRO A 71 3.53 -17.32 12.03
CA PRO A 71 3.05 -16.37 11.07
C PRO A 71 3.68 -14.98 11.30
N PRO A 72 4.18 -14.29 10.25
CA PRO A 72 4.86 -13.00 10.41
C PRO A 72 4.06 -11.96 11.19
N ARG A 73 2.74 -11.99 11.06
CA ARG A 73 1.85 -11.08 11.80
C ARG A 73 1.93 -11.29 13.31
N LEU A 74 2.00 -12.54 13.76
CA LEU A 74 2.13 -12.86 15.19
C LEU A 74 3.52 -12.49 15.70
N ALA A 75 4.57 -12.69 14.89
CA ALA A 75 5.93 -12.30 15.22
C ALA A 75 6.06 -10.80 15.51
N PHE A 76 5.21 -9.97 14.90
CA PHE A 76 5.22 -8.51 15.05
C PHE A 76 4.24 -7.98 16.10
N ASP A 77 3.50 -8.86 16.80
CA ASP A 77 2.48 -8.41 17.77
C ASP A 77 3.05 -7.66 18.96
N ALA A 78 4.28 -7.96 19.36
CA ALA A 78 4.98 -7.26 20.43
C ALA A 78 5.54 -5.89 20.05
N LEU A 79 5.52 -5.53 18.75
CA LEU A 79 6.07 -4.27 18.26
C LEU A 79 5.03 -3.15 18.28
N PRO A 80 5.46 -1.89 18.48
CA PRO A 80 4.59 -0.72 18.37
C PRO A 80 3.82 -0.68 17.06
N LYS A 81 2.54 -0.32 17.13
CA LYS A 81 1.65 -0.32 15.98
C LYS A 81 1.54 1.05 15.32
N THR A 82 1.33 1.04 14.02
CA THR A 82 1.00 2.22 13.21
C THR A 82 -0.18 1.89 12.29
N ASN A 83 -0.84 2.92 11.75
CA ASN A 83 -1.95 2.75 10.80
C ASN A 83 -1.48 2.56 9.36
N SER A 84 -0.19 2.43 9.11
CA SER A 84 0.37 2.42 7.78
C SER A 84 1.23 1.19 7.48
N GLY A 85 1.38 0.87 6.21
CA GLY A 85 2.21 -0.23 5.74
C GLY A 85 1.78 -1.58 6.32
N ASN A 86 2.70 -2.31 6.92
CA ASN A 86 2.46 -3.59 7.59
C ASN A 86 1.99 -3.45 9.05
N TYR A 87 1.52 -2.27 9.45
CA TYR A 87 1.04 -1.94 10.78
C TYR A 87 2.09 -1.93 11.90
N VAL A 88 3.37 -2.01 11.57
CA VAL A 88 4.48 -1.87 12.52
C VAL A 88 5.10 -0.48 12.42
N ASP A 89 5.26 0.19 13.55
CA ASP A 89 6.08 1.39 13.65
C ASP A 89 7.54 0.99 13.86
N TRP A 90 8.27 0.86 12.76
CA TRP A 90 9.65 0.42 12.78
C TRP A 90 10.59 1.40 13.49
N ASN A 91 10.37 2.71 13.31
CA ASN A 91 11.18 3.72 13.98
C ASN A 91 10.97 3.69 15.49
N LYS A 92 9.71 3.62 15.91
CA LYS A 92 9.39 3.49 17.33
C LYS A 92 9.90 2.16 17.89
N SER A 93 9.84 1.09 17.14
CA SER A 93 10.38 -0.23 17.54
C SER A 93 11.88 -0.16 17.84
N LEU A 94 12.63 0.57 17.01
CA LEU A 94 14.05 0.80 17.20
C LEU A 94 14.30 1.71 18.43
N GLN A 95 13.61 2.84 18.52
CA GLN A 95 13.76 3.81 19.60
C GLN A 95 13.38 3.24 20.97
N ASP A 96 12.36 2.37 21.02
CA ASP A 96 11.92 1.66 22.23
C ASP A 96 12.79 0.39 22.49
N THR A 97 13.89 0.20 21.76
CA THR A 97 14.79 -0.96 21.89
C THR A 97 14.09 -2.33 21.77
N LYS A 98 12.94 -2.38 21.09
CA LYS A 98 12.23 -3.63 20.81
C LYS A 98 12.92 -4.46 19.73
N ILE A 99 13.71 -3.82 18.89
CA ILE A 99 14.56 -4.41 17.88
C ILE A 99 15.94 -3.74 17.96
N ALA A 100 16.98 -4.52 17.63
CA ALA A 100 18.36 -4.06 17.57
C ALA A 100 19.00 -4.60 16.30
N PRO A 101 18.69 -4.05 15.12
CA PRO A 101 19.30 -4.48 13.88
C PRO A 101 20.79 -4.14 13.87
N ARG A 102 21.59 -5.02 13.28
CA ARG A 102 23.01 -4.73 13.06
C ARG A 102 23.14 -3.56 12.09
N TYR A 103 23.91 -2.55 12.48
CA TYR A 103 24.10 -1.35 11.65
C TYR A 103 25.03 -1.63 10.46
N ASP A 104 26.16 -2.31 10.70
CA ASP A 104 27.09 -2.71 9.64
C ASP A 104 27.11 -4.23 9.47
N ARG A 105 27.24 -4.67 8.23
CA ARG A 105 27.23 -6.10 7.88
C ARG A 105 28.52 -6.80 8.31
N LEU A 106 29.64 -6.10 8.27
CA LEU A 106 30.98 -6.66 8.51
C LEU A 106 31.45 -6.40 9.94
N ASP A 107 31.10 -5.22 10.49
CA ASP A 107 31.46 -4.83 11.85
C ASP A 107 30.23 -4.91 12.76
N PRO A 108 30.15 -5.90 13.66
CA PRO A 108 29.03 -6.05 14.58
C PRO A 108 28.95 -4.96 15.64
N ASP A 109 30.07 -4.27 15.91
CA ASP A 109 30.17 -3.25 16.96
C ASP A 109 30.00 -1.83 16.40
N ALA A 110 29.87 -1.69 15.09
CA ALA A 110 29.64 -0.41 14.45
C ALA A 110 28.35 0.25 14.97
N GLN A 111 28.48 1.52 15.32
CA GLN A 111 27.36 2.34 15.81
C GLN A 111 26.86 3.30 14.73
N PRO A 112 25.55 3.57 14.67
CA PRO A 112 24.98 4.51 13.71
C PRO A 112 25.47 5.94 13.97
N VAL A 113 25.81 6.65 12.90
CA VAL A 113 26.06 8.09 12.93
C VAL A 113 24.73 8.81 12.71
N ILE A 114 24.07 9.18 13.80
CA ILE A 114 22.76 9.79 13.78
C ILE A 114 22.88 11.31 13.55
N MET A 115 22.23 11.80 12.48
CA MET A 115 22.18 13.21 12.15
C MET A 115 20.79 13.78 12.45
N ASP A 116 20.66 14.59 13.50
CA ASP A 116 19.39 15.25 13.82
C ASP A 116 19.22 16.56 13.02
N LEU A 117 18.89 16.40 11.73
CA LEU A 117 18.67 17.49 10.79
C LEU A 117 17.41 17.27 9.97
N ASN A 118 16.50 18.23 9.98
CA ASN A 118 15.33 18.26 9.12
C ASN A 118 15.57 19.18 7.90
N ILE A 119 15.37 18.64 6.71
CA ILE A 119 15.33 19.42 5.47
C ILE A 119 13.88 19.70 5.11
N VAL A 120 13.49 20.95 5.17
CA VAL A 120 12.17 21.39 4.69
C VAL A 120 12.27 21.76 3.23
N ARG A 121 11.40 21.17 2.41
CA ARG A 121 11.25 21.49 1.00
C ARG A 121 9.88 22.09 0.76
N GLU A 122 9.86 23.31 0.31
CA GLU A 122 8.63 23.97 -0.10
C GLU A 122 8.05 23.33 -1.36
N VAL A 123 6.75 23.16 -1.37
CA VAL A 123 6.00 22.64 -2.53
C VAL A 123 4.99 23.67 -3.02
N LYS A 124 4.69 23.66 -4.31
CA LYS A 124 3.68 24.54 -4.91
C LYS A 124 2.27 24.09 -4.52
N GLY A 125 1.33 25.02 -4.60
CA GLY A 125 -0.09 24.75 -4.35
C GLY A 125 -0.44 24.58 -2.86
N SER A 126 -1.53 23.88 -2.56
CA SER A 126 -2.11 23.75 -1.21
C SER A 126 -1.52 22.63 -0.35
N MET A 127 -0.72 21.74 -0.94
CA MET A 127 -0.09 20.67 -0.16
C MET A 127 0.89 21.24 0.87
N PRO A 128 0.93 20.68 2.09
CA PRO A 128 1.96 21.01 3.07
C PRO A 128 3.37 20.78 2.52
N ASN A 129 4.34 21.49 3.08
CA ASN A 129 5.72 21.33 2.71
C ASN A 129 6.23 19.94 3.12
N VAL A 130 7.20 19.43 2.37
CA VAL A 130 7.84 18.16 2.68
C VAL A 130 8.89 18.38 3.77
N VAL A 131 8.86 17.54 4.80
CA VAL A 131 9.94 17.42 5.77
C VAL A 131 10.70 16.13 5.51
N TYR A 132 12.00 16.23 5.28
CA TYR A 132 12.90 15.09 5.24
C TYR A 132 13.69 15.05 6.55
N PRO A 133 13.37 14.08 7.44
CA PRO A 133 14.05 13.96 8.72
C PRO A 133 15.28 13.04 8.59
N HIS A 134 16.48 13.59 8.64
CA HIS A 134 17.70 12.75 8.60
C HIS A 134 17.77 11.77 9.76
N LYS A 135 17.32 12.17 10.95
CA LYS A 135 17.39 11.32 12.14
C LYS A 135 16.80 9.94 11.89
N GLN A 136 15.53 9.87 11.45
CA GLN A 136 14.85 8.60 11.20
C GLN A 136 15.48 7.77 10.08
N HIS A 137 16.21 8.41 9.16
CA HIS A 137 16.93 7.69 8.10
C HIS A 137 18.30 7.22 8.59
N THR A 138 19.03 8.03 9.33
CA THR A 138 20.38 7.70 9.82
C THR A 138 20.38 6.76 11.03
N GLU A 139 19.24 6.58 11.69
CA GLU A 139 19.03 5.49 12.64
C GLU A 139 19.09 4.10 11.97
N TRP A 140 18.83 4.02 10.66
CA TRP A 140 18.77 2.78 9.88
C TRP A 140 19.86 2.63 8.82
N LEU A 141 20.35 3.74 8.28
CA LEU A 141 21.13 3.79 7.04
C LEU A 141 22.38 4.66 7.23
N ASP A 142 23.48 4.21 6.65
CA ASP A 142 24.68 5.03 6.52
C ASP A 142 24.53 6.15 5.50
N CYS A 143 25.33 7.20 5.62
CA CYS A 143 25.35 8.35 4.71
C CYS A 143 25.53 7.92 3.25
N SER A 144 26.35 6.93 3.00
CA SER A 144 26.68 6.41 1.66
C SER A 144 25.50 5.70 0.98
N ASN A 145 24.49 5.25 1.73
CA ASN A 145 23.28 4.68 1.14
C ASN A 145 22.48 5.71 0.32
N CYS A 146 22.63 7.00 0.65
CA CYS A 146 21.90 8.08 0.00
C CYS A 146 22.82 8.99 -0.82
N HIS A 147 24.04 9.28 -0.32
CA HIS A 147 24.95 10.24 -0.88
C HIS A 147 26.20 9.59 -1.53
N PRO A 148 26.67 10.09 -2.68
CA PRO A 148 26.03 11.09 -3.55
C PRO A 148 25.04 10.46 -4.55
N ALA A 149 24.87 9.14 -4.57
CA ALA A 149 24.21 8.40 -5.66
C ALA A 149 22.73 8.78 -5.86
N ILE A 150 21.97 8.89 -4.77
CA ILE A 150 20.54 9.26 -4.82
C ILE A 150 20.39 10.77 -4.67
N PHE A 151 21.11 11.36 -3.72
CA PHE A 151 21.03 12.77 -3.39
C PHE A 151 22.43 13.38 -3.27
N ILE A 152 22.63 14.53 -3.93
CA ILE A 152 23.80 15.37 -3.70
C ILE A 152 23.69 15.93 -2.27
N PRO A 153 24.75 15.87 -1.43
CA PRO A 153 24.70 16.32 -0.04
C PRO A 153 24.73 17.86 0.08
N GLN A 154 23.83 18.53 -0.63
CA GLN A 154 23.69 19.98 -0.66
C GLN A 154 22.20 20.34 -0.79
N LYS A 155 21.71 21.18 0.14
CA LYS A 155 20.35 21.69 0.08
C LYS A 155 20.14 22.50 -1.20
N GLY A 156 19.06 22.18 -1.92
CA GLY A 156 18.70 22.86 -3.17
C GLY A 156 19.31 22.27 -4.44
N ALA A 157 20.39 21.48 -4.35
CA ALA A 157 21.04 20.89 -5.52
C ALA A 157 20.26 19.73 -6.17
N ASN A 158 19.27 19.18 -5.48
CA ASN A 158 18.53 18.02 -5.95
C ASN A 158 17.21 18.42 -6.59
N GLN A 159 17.02 18.06 -7.85
CA GLN A 159 15.72 18.12 -8.50
C GLN A 159 14.89 16.92 -8.01
N ILE A 160 13.76 17.20 -7.36
CA ILE A 160 12.86 16.18 -6.81
C ILE A 160 11.45 16.53 -7.22
N SER A 161 10.76 15.60 -7.87
CA SER A 161 9.36 15.72 -8.25
C SER A 161 8.58 14.46 -7.86
N MET A 162 7.27 14.60 -7.71
CA MET A 162 6.41 13.44 -7.46
C MET A 162 6.48 12.43 -8.60
N ALA A 163 6.62 12.87 -9.84
CA ALA A 163 6.76 11.98 -10.98
C ALA A 163 8.01 11.08 -10.85
N GLU A 164 9.16 11.63 -10.48
CA GLU A 164 10.38 10.84 -10.26
C GLU A 164 10.24 9.87 -9.10
N ILE A 165 9.58 10.30 -8.01
CA ILE A 165 9.35 9.43 -6.85
C ILE A 165 8.47 8.24 -7.24
N LEU A 166 7.37 8.48 -7.96
CA LEU A 166 6.47 7.43 -8.45
C LEU A 166 7.16 6.47 -9.44
N LEU A 167 8.13 6.96 -10.21
CA LEU A 167 8.96 6.15 -11.08
C LEU A 167 10.08 5.40 -10.34
N GLY A 168 10.11 5.44 -9.02
CA GLY A 168 11.09 4.72 -8.20
C GLY A 168 12.45 5.40 -8.13
N ARG A 169 12.52 6.70 -8.35
CA ARG A 169 13.73 7.54 -8.19
C ARG A 169 13.66 8.34 -6.90
N LYS A 170 14.78 8.92 -6.48
CA LYS A 170 14.86 9.76 -5.28
C LYS A 170 14.27 9.04 -4.06
N CYS A 171 13.33 9.63 -3.37
CA CYS A 171 12.65 8.98 -2.24
C CYS A 171 12.00 7.64 -2.63
N GLY A 172 11.54 7.48 -3.88
CA GLY A 172 10.94 6.25 -4.42
C GLY A 172 11.91 5.08 -4.61
N VAL A 173 13.23 5.27 -4.39
CA VAL A 173 14.20 4.16 -4.35
C VAL A 173 13.83 3.18 -3.24
N CYS A 174 13.40 3.68 -2.08
CA CYS A 174 13.04 2.91 -0.90
C CYS A 174 11.53 2.94 -0.60
N HIS A 175 10.91 4.14 -0.66
CA HIS A 175 9.50 4.29 -0.34
C HIS A 175 8.60 3.66 -1.39
N GLY A 176 7.70 2.77 -0.93
CA GLY A 176 6.87 1.92 -1.80
C GLY A 176 7.50 0.58 -2.14
N LYS A 177 8.72 0.29 -1.66
CA LYS A 177 9.41 -1.00 -1.82
C LYS A 177 9.77 -1.61 -0.47
N VAL A 178 10.65 -0.95 0.29
CA VAL A 178 11.17 -1.41 1.59
C VAL A 178 10.77 -0.48 2.74
N ALA A 179 10.28 0.71 2.45
CA ALA A 179 9.75 1.67 3.41
C ALA A 179 8.26 1.94 3.13
N PHE A 180 7.61 2.76 3.94
CA PHE A 180 6.19 3.05 3.84
C PHE A 180 5.78 3.50 2.43
N PRO A 181 4.53 3.20 1.98
CA PRO A 181 4.07 3.48 0.62
C PRO A 181 4.04 4.97 0.29
N VAL A 182 4.37 5.33 -0.95
CA VAL A 182 4.31 6.72 -1.46
C VAL A 182 2.89 7.30 -1.38
N ALA A 183 1.86 6.44 -1.36
CA ALA A 183 0.47 6.88 -1.19
C ALA A 183 0.17 7.49 0.19
N GLU A 184 1.04 7.34 1.17
CA GLU A 184 0.90 7.96 2.49
C GLU A 184 1.41 9.41 2.48
N CYS A 185 0.76 10.26 1.69
CA CYS A 185 1.18 11.63 1.36
C CYS A 185 1.59 12.46 2.59
N ARG A 186 0.82 12.37 3.68
CA ARG A 186 1.03 13.18 4.90
C ARG A 186 2.25 12.80 5.71
N ARG A 187 2.85 11.65 5.46
CA ARG A 187 4.10 11.27 6.13
C ARG A 187 5.30 12.07 5.60
N CYS A 188 5.27 12.44 4.33
CA CYS A 188 6.27 13.33 3.74
C CYS A 188 5.81 14.79 3.78
N HIS A 189 4.58 15.08 3.35
CA HIS A 189 3.97 16.41 3.35
C HIS A 189 3.40 16.72 4.74
N SER A 190 4.29 16.95 5.71
CA SER A 190 3.94 17.01 7.13
C SER A 190 3.99 18.42 7.74
N GLN A 191 4.64 19.40 7.09
CA GLN A 191 4.71 20.76 7.59
C GLN A 191 3.61 21.64 6.97
N PRO A 192 2.62 22.10 7.74
CA PRO A 192 1.61 23.03 7.26
C PRO A 192 2.26 24.30 6.68
N LYS A 193 1.64 24.86 5.67
CA LYS A 193 2.01 26.20 5.18
C LYS A 193 1.48 27.25 6.13
N THR A 194 2.31 28.24 6.43
CA THR A 194 1.82 29.45 7.10
C THR A 194 0.82 30.12 6.15
N PRO A 195 -0.39 30.45 6.60
CA PRO A 195 -1.30 31.26 5.80
C PRO A 195 -0.58 32.52 5.38
N ALA A 196 -0.66 32.89 4.11
CA ALA A 196 -0.20 34.20 3.69
C ALA A 196 -0.93 35.23 4.56
N ALA A 197 -0.18 36.09 5.26
CA ALA A 197 -0.78 37.20 5.97
C ALA A 197 -1.63 37.95 4.94
N THR A 198 -2.94 37.98 5.16
CA THR A 198 -3.82 38.83 4.37
C THR A 198 -3.30 40.25 4.50
N ALA A 199 -2.68 40.74 3.41
CA ALA A 199 -2.34 42.13 3.32
C ALA A 199 -3.65 42.91 3.41
N GLN A 200 -3.83 43.61 4.54
CA GLN A 200 -4.88 44.58 4.77
C GLN A 200 -4.53 45.88 4.04
#